data_19d5d19545c1023e18fa3d2ad738c7a7
#
_entry.id   19d5d19545c1023e18fa3d2ad738c7a7
#
_cell.length_a   1.000
_cell.length_b   1.000
_cell.length_c   1.000
_cell.angle_alpha   90.00
_cell.angle_beta   90.00
_cell.angle_gamma   90.00
#
_symmetry.space_group_name_H-M   'P 1'
#
loop_
_entity.id
_entity.type
_entity.pdbx_description
1 polymer ?
#
loop_
_entity_poly.entity_id
_entity_poly.type
_entity_poly.pdbx_seq_one_letter_code
_entity_poly.pdbx_strand_id
1 'polypeptide(L)'
;MVPLLAAAVALAAAGCAKKSYVQREVSEVSKKVDAVSQDLEKTQQRVQQDEVRIDQVDKTAQAGIGEAKGSAQQAMSRADQAYKTAQGKLIYQVTLSNDKVRFPVNKAEVSDEAKAMIDEAVAPLVQQNRGVYFEIEGHTDATGSDAYNYRLGEERAMAVRDYIAKKYGVGLNRLNVISYGKEKPVADNKTRDGRAQNRRVVIRILE
;
A
#
# COMPACT_ATOMS: atom_id res chain seq x y z
N MET A 1 58.13 39.25 -86.95
CA MET A 1 57.83 39.74 -85.58
C MET A 1 56.35 39.64 -85.18
N VAL A 2 55.50 39.12 -86.01
CA VAL A 2 54.03 39.05 -85.76
C VAL A 2 53.59 37.82 -84.87
N PRO A 3 54.27 36.62 -84.92
CA PRO A 3 53.72 35.46 -84.16
C PRO A 3 53.97 35.56 -82.63
N LEU A 4 54.96 36.27 -82.13
CA LEU A 4 55.20 36.37 -80.67
C LEU A 4 54.17 37.24 -79.95
N LEU A 5 53.60 38.27 -80.61
CA LEU A 5 52.58 39.10 -79.98
C LEU A 5 51.23 38.36 -79.82
N ALA A 6 50.87 37.51 -80.80
CA ALA A 6 49.63 36.70 -80.74
C ALA A 6 49.64 35.63 -79.61
N ALA A 7 50.85 35.01 -79.38
CA ALA A 7 51.01 34.04 -78.31
C ALA A 7 50.92 34.68 -76.90
N ALA A 8 51.45 35.92 -76.72
CA ALA A 8 51.39 36.67 -75.48
C ALA A 8 49.93 37.12 -75.12
N VAL A 9 49.17 37.52 -76.12
CA VAL A 9 47.74 37.90 -75.92
C VAL A 9 46.87 36.64 -75.64
N ALA A 10 47.15 35.51 -76.22
CA ALA A 10 46.44 34.26 -75.92
C ALA A 10 46.67 33.74 -74.50
N LEU A 11 47.93 33.86 -74.00
CA LEU A 11 48.27 33.48 -72.63
C LEU A 11 47.68 34.46 -71.61
N ALA A 12 47.58 35.75 -71.90
CA ALA A 12 46.93 36.75 -71.03
C ALA A 12 45.39 36.51 -70.94
N ALA A 13 44.75 36.14 -72.07
CA ALA A 13 43.32 35.81 -72.07
C ALA A 13 42.98 34.52 -71.33
N ALA A 14 43.83 33.49 -71.43
CA ALA A 14 43.69 32.25 -70.68
C ALA A 14 43.90 32.50 -69.15
N GLY A 15 44.79 33.40 -68.73
CA GLY A 15 44.96 33.74 -67.33
C GLY A 15 43.76 34.48 -66.74
N CYS A 16 43.15 35.39 -67.52
CA CYS A 16 41.96 36.14 -67.12
C CYS A 16 40.72 35.16 -66.99
N ALA A 17 40.60 34.24 -67.95
CA ALA A 17 39.52 33.25 -67.88
C ALA A 17 39.63 32.32 -66.62
N LYS A 18 40.81 31.86 -66.29
CA LYS A 18 41.09 31.11 -65.07
C LYS A 18 40.81 31.92 -63.80
N LYS A 19 41.16 33.20 -63.79
CA LYS A 19 40.94 34.09 -62.65
C LYS A 19 39.45 34.33 -62.40
N SER A 20 38.68 34.55 -63.45
CA SER A 20 37.20 34.74 -63.35
C SER A 20 36.49 33.46 -62.88
N TYR A 21 36.97 32.30 -63.29
CA TYR A 21 36.46 31.04 -62.84
C TYR A 21 36.69 30.84 -61.33
N VAL A 22 37.94 31.04 -60.87
CA VAL A 22 38.31 30.95 -59.46
C VAL A 22 37.48 31.96 -58.63
N GLN A 23 37.32 33.20 -59.09
CA GLN A 23 36.51 34.17 -58.40
C GLN A 23 35.04 33.75 -58.27
N ARG A 24 34.44 33.12 -59.31
CA ARG A 24 33.07 32.60 -59.26
C ARG A 24 32.95 31.49 -58.24
N GLU A 25 33.83 30.50 -58.28
CA GLU A 25 33.84 29.38 -57.31
C GLU A 25 34.04 29.85 -55.87
N VAL A 26 34.98 30.76 -55.65
CA VAL A 26 35.19 31.38 -54.31
C VAL A 26 33.95 32.12 -53.83
N SER A 27 33.25 32.84 -54.74
CA SER A 27 32.02 33.54 -54.36
C SER A 27 30.89 32.56 -54.03
N GLU A 28 30.76 31.43 -54.76
CA GLU A 28 29.77 30.39 -54.42
C GLU A 28 30.08 29.70 -53.08
N VAL A 29 31.35 29.40 -52.84
CA VAL A 29 31.80 28.84 -51.54
C VAL A 29 31.53 29.82 -50.41
N SER A 30 31.81 31.09 -50.61
CA SER A 30 31.53 32.15 -49.63
C SER A 30 30.05 32.20 -49.26
N LYS A 31 29.19 32.22 -50.29
CA LYS A 31 27.71 32.19 -50.06
C LYS A 31 27.24 30.95 -49.30
N LYS A 32 27.84 29.79 -49.60
CA LYS A 32 27.54 28.57 -48.82
C LYS A 32 28.02 28.64 -47.39
N VAL A 33 29.19 29.19 -47.16
CA VAL A 33 29.75 29.41 -45.81
C VAL A 33 28.86 30.39 -45.03
N ASP A 34 28.42 31.48 -45.63
CA ASP A 34 27.52 32.47 -45.03
C ASP A 34 26.19 31.80 -44.64
N ALA A 35 25.62 30.98 -45.53
CA ALA A 35 24.39 30.24 -45.26
C ALA A 35 24.55 29.25 -44.11
N VAL A 36 25.65 28.47 -44.09
CA VAL A 36 25.95 27.55 -43.00
C VAL A 36 26.17 28.30 -41.68
N SER A 37 26.83 29.45 -41.70
CA SER A 37 27.00 30.29 -40.52
C SER A 37 25.67 30.77 -39.96
N GLN A 38 24.76 31.22 -40.80
CA GLN A 38 23.41 31.63 -40.39
C GLN A 38 22.58 30.43 -39.81
N ASP A 39 22.71 29.26 -40.41
CA ASP A 39 22.01 28.09 -39.93
C ASP A 39 22.60 27.57 -38.60
N LEU A 40 23.92 27.72 -38.43
CA LEU A 40 24.58 27.43 -37.17
C LEU A 40 24.06 28.35 -36.05
N GLU A 41 23.99 29.64 -36.32
CA GLU A 41 23.51 30.65 -35.38
C GLU A 41 22.06 30.39 -34.95
N LYS A 42 21.17 30.06 -35.92
CA LYS A 42 19.78 29.62 -35.65
C LYS A 42 19.73 28.35 -34.80
N THR A 43 20.62 27.41 -35.10
CA THR A 43 20.67 26.14 -34.37
C THR A 43 21.14 26.39 -32.92
N GLN A 44 22.13 27.24 -32.72
CA GLN A 44 22.57 27.64 -31.38
C GLN A 44 21.45 28.31 -30.56
N GLN A 45 20.69 29.21 -31.20
CA GLN A 45 19.54 29.83 -30.53
C GLN A 45 18.47 28.84 -30.17
N ARG A 46 18.18 27.84 -31.04
CA ARG A 46 17.23 26.75 -30.71
C ARG A 46 17.72 25.87 -29.56
N VAL A 47 19.00 25.52 -29.56
CA VAL A 47 19.60 24.75 -28.46
C VAL A 47 19.45 25.48 -27.14
N GLN A 48 19.77 26.77 -27.07
CA GLN A 48 19.56 27.57 -25.87
C GLN A 48 18.10 27.63 -25.42
N GLN A 49 17.16 27.73 -26.33
CA GLN A 49 15.71 27.70 -26.02
C GLN A 49 15.28 26.33 -25.49
N ASP A 50 15.78 25.27 -26.10
CA ASP A 50 15.47 23.91 -25.67
C ASP A 50 16.08 23.59 -24.29
N GLU A 51 17.28 24.07 -23.98
CA GLU A 51 17.89 23.97 -22.65
C GLU A 51 17.01 24.62 -21.57
N VAL A 52 16.56 25.85 -21.81
CA VAL A 52 15.62 26.55 -20.90
C VAL A 52 14.30 25.79 -20.73
N ARG A 53 13.79 25.20 -21.81
CA ARG A 53 12.56 24.39 -21.74
C ARG A 53 12.78 23.11 -20.97
N ILE A 54 13.89 22.44 -21.13
CA ILE A 54 14.26 21.23 -20.39
C ILE A 54 14.34 21.53 -18.90
N ASP A 55 15.04 22.60 -18.51
CA ASP A 55 15.11 23.05 -17.11
C ASP A 55 13.73 23.34 -16.51
N GLN A 56 12.86 23.96 -17.28
CA GLN A 56 11.49 24.26 -16.84
C GLN A 56 10.68 22.98 -16.67
N VAL A 57 10.77 22.05 -17.61
CA VAL A 57 10.09 20.74 -17.53
C VAL A 57 10.59 19.94 -16.34
N ASP A 58 11.92 19.92 -16.12
CA ASP A 58 12.51 19.18 -15.00
C ASP A 58 12.02 19.74 -13.65
N LYS A 59 12.06 21.06 -13.47
CA LYS A 59 11.54 21.72 -12.27
C LYS A 59 10.05 21.40 -12.03
N THR A 60 9.24 21.45 -13.09
CA THR A 60 7.81 21.18 -13.00
C THR A 60 7.56 19.70 -12.66
N ALA A 61 8.32 18.80 -13.28
CA ALA A 61 8.23 17.37 -13.01
C ALA A 61 8.62 17.04 -11.57
N GLN A 62 9.73 17.61 -11.08
CA GLN A 62 10.17 17.41 -9.68
C GLN A 62 9.17 17.95 -8.69
N ALA A 63 8.58 19.12 -8.93
CA ALA A 63 7.51 19.67 -8.10
C ALA A 63 6.27 18.74 -8.08
N GLY A 64 5.82 18.28 -9.25
CA GLY A 64 4.68 17.37 -9.38
C GLY A 64 4.93 16.02 -8.70
N ILE A 65 6.15 15.47 -8.81
CA ILE A 65 6.54 14.24 -8.10
C ILE A 65 6.51 14.48 -6.57
N GLY A 66 7.00 15.64 -6.11
CA GLY A 66 6.96 16.02 -4.70
C GLY A 66 5.53 16.09 -4.15
N GLU A 67 4.63 16.75 -4.87
CA GLU A 67 3.21 16.85 -4.51
C GLU A 67 2.51 15.49 -4.53
N ALA A 68 2.75 14.67 -5.55
CA ALA A 68 2.19 13.33 -5.65
C ALA A 68 2.65 12.43 -4.49
N LYS A 69 3.95 12.48 -4.14
CA LYS A 69 4.51 11.76 -2.99
C LYS A 69 3.88 12.22 -1.67
N GLY A 70 3.74 13.53 -1.47
CA GLY A 70 3.07 14.09 -0.29
C GLY A 70 1.61 13.65 -0.18
N SER A 71 0.87 13.70 -1.28
CA SER A 71 -0.52 13.25 -1.34
C SER A 71 -0.66 11.75 -1.07
N ALA A 72 0.24 10.93 -1.62
CA ALA A 72 0.27 9.49 -1.37
C ALA A 72 0.54 9.18 0.12
N GLN A 73 1.49 9.86 0.75
CA GLN A 73 1.78 9.71 2.17
C GLN A 73 0.60 10.10 3.06
N GLN A 74 -0.09 11.20 2.74
CA GLN A 74 -1.30 11.60 3.45
C GLN A 74 -2.43 10.58 3.28
N ALA A 75 -2.64 10.05 2.08
CA ALA A 75 -3.63 9.02 1.81
C ALA A 75 -3.34 7.74 2.60
N MET A 76 -2.08 7.29 2.64
CA MET A 76 -1.66 6.14 3.46
C MET A 76 -1.91 6.37 4.95
N SER A 77 -1.55 7.55 5.47
CA SER A 77 -1.80 7.89 6.89
C SER A 77 -3.29 7.89 7.23
N ARG A 78 -4.13 8.44 6.35
CA ARG A 78 -5.60 8.42 6.53
C ARG A 78 -6.16 7.00 6.45
N ALA A 79 -5.64 6.18 5.54
CA ALA A 79 -6.03 4.77 5.43
C ALA A 79 -5.64 3.98 6.69
N ASP A 80 -4.45 4.19 7.24
CA ASP A 80 -4.02 3.57 8.50
C ASP A 80 -4.88 4.01 9.68
N GLN A 81 -5.22 5.29 9.77
CA GLN A 81 -6.12 5.80 10.80
C GLN A 81 -7.53 5.22 10.66
N ALA A 82 -8.07 5.18 9.44
CA ALA A 82 -9.37 4.58 9.17
C ALA A 82 -9.37 3.08 9.51
N TYR A 83 -8.30 2.36 9.15
CA TYR A 83 -8.13 0.94 9.48
C TYR A 83 -8.11 0.71 11.01
N LYS A 84 -7.33 1.49 11.75
CA LYS A 84 -7.27 1.42 13.23
C LYS A 84 -8.64 1.74 13.86
N THR A 85 -9.34 2.72 13.33
CA THR A 85 -10.70 3.08 13.81
C THR A 85 -11.71 1.98 13.48
N ALA A 86 -11.61 1.39 12.28
CA ALA A 86 -12.50 0.29 11.86
C ALA A 86 -12.29 -1.00 12.65
N GLN A 87 -11.06 -1.27 13.14
CA GLN A 87 -10.80 -2.42 14.01
C GLN A 87 -11.41 -2.27 15.42
N GLY A 88 -11.86 -1.09 15.80
CA GLY A 88 -12.32 -0.77 17.14
C GLY A 88 -11.15 -0.71 18.15
N LYS A 89 -11.34 0.04 19.20
CA LYS A 89 -10.38 0.09 20.30
C LYS A 89 -10.65 -1.06 21.26
N LEU A 90 -9.71 -2.01 21.38
CA LEU A 90 -9.78 -3.05 22.40
C LEU A 90 -9.71 -2.40 23.79
N ILE A 91 -10.79 -2.49 24.57
CA ILE A 91 -10.84 -1.95 25.93
C ILE A 91 -10.69 -3.03 26.99
N TYR A 92 -11.12 -4.25 26.71
CA TYR A 92 -10.99 -5.36 27.65
C TYR A 92 -11.00 -6.71 26.92
N GLN A 93 -10.34 -7.72 27.55
CA GLN A 93 -10.33 -9.08 27.04
C GLN A 93 -10.53 -10.08 28.17
N VAL A 94 -11.45 -11.01 28.00
CA VAL A 94 -11.68 -12.15 28.89
C VAL A 94 -11.33 -13.45 28.18
N THR A 95 -10.56 -14.32 28.83
CA THR A 95 -10.25 -15.64 28.29
C THR A 95 -10.84 -16.72 29.19
N LEU A 96 -11.79 -17.44 28.65
CA LEU A 96 -12.44 -18.59 29.30
C LEU A 96 -11.75 -19.86 28.81
N SER A 97 -10.69 -20.31 29.48
CA SER A 97 -9.93 -21.52 29.09
C SER A 97 -10.30 -22.70 29.95
N ASN A 98 -10.19 -23.91 29.40
CA ASN A 98 -10.65 -25.15 30.07
C ASN A 98 -9.74 -25.60 31.25
N ASP A 99 -8.63 -24.94 31.48
CA ASP A 99 -7.83 -25.06 32.71
C ASP A 99 -8.42 -24.27 33.88
N LYS A 100 -9.19 -23.21 33.59
CA LYS A 100 -9.85 -22.35 34.57
C LYS A 100 -11.35 -22.59 34.64
N VAL A 101 -11.97 -22.86 33.50
CA VAL A 101 -13.43 -22.98 33.32
C VAL A 101 -13.71 -24.19 32.44
N ARG A 102 -14.40 -25.19 32.98
CA ARG A 102 -14.69 -26.43 32.23
C ARG A 102 -15.77 -26.17 31.18
N PHE A 103 -15.41 -26.29 29.91
CA PHE A 103 -16.38 -26.63 28.88
C PHE A 103 -16.51 -28.18 28.87
N PRO A 104 -17.67 -28.75 29.15
CA PRO A 104 -17.84 -30.20 29.08
C PRO A 104 -17.43 -30.72 27.70
N VAL A 105 -16.85 -31.92 27.64
CA VAL A 105 -16.45 -32.53 26.37
C VAL A 105 -17.71 -32.71 25.52
N ASN A 106 -17.64 -32.24 24.26
CA ASN A 106 -18.76 -32.25 23.30
C ASN A 106 -20.01 -31.46 23.71
N LYS A 107 -19.90 -30.49 24.63
CA LYS A 107 -20.98 -29.57 24.96
C LYS A 107 -20.55 -28.13 24.80
N ALA A 108 -21.51 -27.30 24.45
CA ALA A 108 -21.35 -25.86 24.30
C ALA A 108 -21.94 -25.06 25.49
N GLU A 109 -22.23 -25.72 26.60
CA GLU A 109 -22.82 -25.07 27.78
C GLU A 109 -21.78 -24.23 28.51
N VAL A 110 -22.14 -22.98 28.84
CA VAL A 110 -21.33 -22.08 29.65
C VAL A 110 -21.48 -22.49 31.11
N SER A 111 -20.37 -22.90 31.76
CA SER A 111 -20.39 -23.28 33.17
C SER A 111 -20.65 -22.07 34.07
N ASP A 112 -21.01 -22.31 35.33
CA ASP A 112 -21.31 -21.20 36.26
C ASP A 112 -20.06 -20.37 36.58
N GLU A 113 -18.88 -21.00 36.60
CA GLU A 113 -17.61 -20.30 36.73
C GLU A 113 -17.34 -19.40 35.51
N ALA A 114 -17.64 -19.87 34.28
CA ALA A 114 -17.54 -19.07 33.07
C ALA A 114 -18.52 -17.90 33.11
N LYS A 115 -19.74 -18.13 33.55
CA LYS A 115 -20.74 -17.06 33.70
C LYS A 115 -20.27 -16.00 34.67
N ALA A 116 -19.69 -16.39 35.82
CA ALA A 116 -19.13 -15.42 36.79
C ALA A 116 -18.03 -14.55 36.21
N MET A 117 -17.10 -15.15 35.43
CA MET A 117 -16.04 -14.37 34.76
C MET A 117 -16.58 -13.43 33.68
N ILE A 118 -17.60 -13.86 32.93
CA ILE A 118 -18.28 -13.00 31.96
C ILE A 118 -18.98 -11.86 32.68
N ASP A 119 -19.67 -12.13 33.77
CA ASP A 119 -20.41 -11.15 34.54
C ASP A 119 -19.50 -10.06 35.11
N GLU A 120 -18.35 -10.43 35.65
CA GLU A 120 -17.37 -9.50 36.16
C GLU A 120 -16.89 -8.51 35.10
N ALA A 121 -16.69 -9.00 33.85
CA ALA A 121 -16.21 -8.17 32.78
C ALA A 121 -17.30 -7.35 32.08
N VAL A 122 -18.49 -7.92 31.89
CA VAL A 122 -19.55 -7.36 31.03
C VAL A 122 -20.47 -6.42 31.82
N ALA A 123 -20.82 -6.78 33.06
CA ALA A 123 -21.80 -6.03 33.83
C ALA A 123 -21.42 -4.53 34.02
N PRO A 124 -20.20 -4.16 34.39
CA PRO A 124 -19.84 -2.75 34.53
C PRO A 124 -19.97 -1.94 33.24
N LEU A 125 -19.64 -2.55 32.09
CA LEU A 125 -19.66 -1.87 30.79
C LEU A 125 -21.08 -1.64 30.29
N VAL A 126 -21.96 -2.60 30.51
CA VAL A 126 -23.39 -2.48 30.15
C VAL A 126 -24.09 -1.46 31.07
N GLN A 127 -23.82 -1.49 32.38
CA GLN A 127 -24.39 -0.51 33.34
C GLN A 127 -23.98 0.92 33.03
N GLN A 128 -22.77 1.15 32.52
CA GLN A 128 -22.30 2.46 32.05
C GLN A 128 -22.92 2.89 30.72
N ASN A 129 -23.79 2.06 30.12
CA ASN A 129 -24.42 2.29 28.81
C ASN A 129 -23.40 2.63 27.70
N ARG A 130 -22.20 2.06 27.79
CA ARG A 130 -21.16 2.23 26.78
C ARG A 130 -21.55 1.48 25.51
N GLY A 131 -21.41 2.12 24.38
CA GLY A 131 -21.72 1.57 23.06
C GLY A 131 -20.71 0.49 22.59
N VAL A 132 -20.36 -0.48 23.48
CA VAL A 132 -19.33 -1.50 23.21
C VAL A 132 -19.81 -2.61 22.28
N TYR A 133 -18.87 -3.18 21.53
CA TYR A 133 -19.04 -4.36 20.69
C TYR A 133 -18.26 -5.52 21.28
N PHE A 134 -18.78 -6.72 21.09
CA PHE A 134 -18.17 -7.95 21.57
C PHE A 134 -17.76 -8.83 20.41
N GLU A 135 -16.50 -9.20 20.35
CA GLU A 135 -15.98 -10.22 19.45
C GLU A 135 -15.67 -11.46 20.26
N ILE A 136 -16.37 -12.55 19.96
CA ILE A 136 -16.35 -13.79 20.74
C ILE A 136 -15.70 -14.85 19.88
N GLU A 137 -14.46 -15.18 20.22
CA GLU A 137 -13.60 -16.10 19.48
C GLU A 137 -13.61 -17.49 20.09
N GLY A 138 -13.98 -18.51 19.29
CA GLY A 138 -13.96 -19.90 19.72
C GLY A 138 -12.72 -20.64 19.24
N HIS A 139 -12.04 -21.33 20.16
CA HIS A 139 -10.82 -22.11 19.91
C HIS A 139 -10.92 -23.52 20.44
N THR A 140 -10.23 -24.45 19.79
CA THR A 140 -10.13 -25.86 20.19
C THR A 140 -8.67 -26.28 20.32
N ASP A 141 -8.45 -27.47 20.88
CA ASP A 141 -7.15 -28.15 20.73
C ASP A 141 -7.01 -28.78 19.35
N ALA A 142 -5.86 -29.39 19.05
CA ALA A 142 -5.58 -29.99 17.75
C ALA A 142 -6.23 -31.37 17.53
N THR A 143 -7.06 -31.85 18.44
CA THR A 143 -7.67 -33.19 18.33
C THR A 143 -8.87 -33.15 17.38
N GLY A 144 -8.87 -34.01 16.37
CA GLY A 144 -9.96 -34.11 15.40
C GLY A 144 -9.75 -33.36 14.09
N SER A 145 -10.74 -33.41 13.20
CA SER A 145 -10.69 -32.75 11.91
C SER A 145 -10.90 -31.23 12.01
N ASP A 146 -10.46 -30.50 10.99
CA ASP A 146 -10.60 -29.04 10.93
C ASP A 146 -12.08 -28.62 10.95
N ALA A 147 -12.91 -29.27 10.15
CA ALA A 147 -14.33 -28.97 10.07
C ALA A 147 -15.05 -29.21 11.40
N TYR A 148 -14.69 -30.29 12.12
CA TYR A 148 -15.21 -30.56 13.45
C TYR A 148 -14.81 -29.49 14.47
N ASN A 149 -13.52 -29.12 14.48
CA ASN A 149 -12.98 -28.14 15.40
C ASN A 149 -13.53 -26.73 15.12
N TYR A 150 -13.70 -26.38 13.85
CA TYR A 150 -14.32 -25.10 13.48
C TYR A 150 -15.74 -25.00 14.04
N ARG A 151 -16.57 -26.03 13.79
CA ARG A 151 -17.97 -26.08 14.30
C ARG A 151 -18.02 -26.06 15.83
N LEU A 152 -17.16 -26.85 16.50
CA LEU A 152 -17.13 -26.88 17.97
C LEU A 152 -16.72 -25.54 18.59
N GLY A 153 -15.75 -24.85 17.96
CA GLY A 153 -15.35 -23.50 18.36
C GLY A 153 -16.49 -22.49 18.21
N GLU A 154 -17.21 -22.56 17.08
CA GLU A 154 -18.37 -21.73 16.80
C GLU A 154 -19.51 -21.97 17.81
N GLU A 155 -19.88 -23.22 18.09
CA GLU A 155 -20.91 -23.57 19.03
C GLU A 155 -20.63 -23.03 20.45
N ARG A 156 -19.35 -23.10 20.90
CA ARG A 156 -18.93 -22.55 22.19
C ARG A 156 -19.03 -21.04 22.24
N ALA A 157 -18.59 -20.37 21.18
CA ALA A 157 -18.67 -18.92 21.08
C ALA A 157 -20.13 -18.43 21.01
N MET A 158 -21.01 -19.16 20.30
CA MET A 158 -22.44 -18.89 20.26
C MET A 158 -23.09 -19.03 21.64
N ALA A 159 -22.74 -20.03 22.44
CA ALA A 159 -23.27 -20.19 23.79
C ALA A 159 -22.92 -19.00 24.70
N VAL A 160 -21.71 -18.48 24.58
CA VAL A 160 -21.28 -17.28 25.30
C VAL A 160 -22.03 -16.04 24.78
N ARG A 161 -22.18 -15.88 23.47
CA ARG A 161 -22.98 -14.82 22.85
C ARG A 161 -24.40 -14.80 23.38
N ASP A 162 -25.05 -15.98 23.38
CA ASP A 162 -26.46 -16.11 23.80
C ASP A 162 -26.63 -15.82 25.30
N TYR A 163 -25.64 -16.18 26.11
CA TYR A 163 -25.63 -15.83 27.53
C TYR A 163 -25.56 -14.31 27.72
N ILE A 164 -24.62 -13.63 27.04
CA ILE A 164 -24.49 -12.18 27.11
C ILE A 164 -25.76 -11.48 26.62
N ALA A 165 -26.28 -11.90 25.46
CA ALA A 165 -27.49 -11.31 24.89
C ALA A 165 -28.68 -11.43 25.84
N LYS A 166 -28.95 -12.64 26.39
CA LYS A 166 -30.08 -12.92 27.26
C LYS A 166 -29.98 -12.22 28.61
N LYS A 167 -28.79 -12.23 29.23
CA LYS A 167 -28.60 -11.68 30.58
C LYS A 167 -28.55 -10.18 30.61
N TYR A 168 -27.88 -9.58 29.62
CA TYR A 168 -27.62 -8.16 29.62
C TYR A 168 -28.42 -7.35 28.62
N GLY A 169 -29.24 -7.99 27.80
CA GLY A 169 -30.03 -7.32 26.76
C GLY A 169 -29.19 -6.70 25.63
N VAL A 170 -27.97 -7.19 25.45
CA VAL A 170 -27.09 -6.69 24.37
C VAL A 170 -27.63 -7.15 23.03
N GLY A 171 -27.85 -6.23 22.11
CA GLY A 171 -28.35 -6.53 20.77
C GLY A 171 -27.37 -7.44 19.99
N LEU A 172 -27.91 -8.42 19.25
CA LEU A 172 -27.11 -9.40 18.48
C LEU A 172 -26.19 -8.73 17.44
N ASN A 173 -26.57 -7.56 16.95
CA ASN A 173 -25.74 -6.74 16.03
C ASN A 173 -24.44 -6.20 16.67
N ARG A 174 -24.31 -6.32 17.99
CA ARG A 174 -23.14 -5.94 18.75
C ARG A 174 -22.33 -7.13 19.28
N LEU A 175 -22.74 -8.34 18.94
CA LEU A 175 -22.16 -9.62 19.39
C LEU A 175 -21.70 -10.42 18.17
N ASN A 176 -20.43 -10.29 17.79
CA ASN A 176 -19.84 -11.04 16.69
C ASN A 176 -19.24 -12.35 17.16
N VAL A 177 -19.48 -13.44 16.43
CA VAL A 177 -18.93 -14.77 16.71
C VAL A 177 -17.93 -15.14 15.62
N ILE A 178 -16.74 -15.56 16.04
CA ILE A 178 -15.68 -16.02 15.15
C ILE A 178 -15.17 -17.36 15.67
N SER A 179 -15.08 -18.37 14.82
CA SER A 179 -14.38 -19.60 15.15
C SER A 179 -13.04 -19.68 14.46
N TYR A 180 -12.00 -19.95 15.21
CA TYR A 180 -10.68 -20.27 14.69
C TYR A 180 -10.39 -21.78 14.78
N GLY A 181 -11.31 -22.58 15.33
CA GLY A 181 -11.07 -24.00 15.52
C GLY A 181 -9.71 -24.22 16.18
N LYS A 182 -8.86 -25.04 15.56
CA LYS A 182 -7.50 -25.35 16.04
C LYS A 182 -6.37 -24.47 15.45
N GLU A 183 -6.70 -23.49 14.62
CA GLU A 183 -5.71 -22.72 13.83
C GLU A 183 -4.87 -21.75 14.65
N LYS A 184 -5.37 -21.27 15.81
CA LYS A 184 -4.66 -20.30 16.66
C LYS A 184 -4.35 -20.88 18.04
N PRO A 185 -3.41 -21.84 18.17
CA PRO A 185 -3.01 -22.37 19.47
C PRO A 185 -2.23 -21.33 20.29
N VAL A 186 -2.41 -21.32 21.60
CA VAL A 186 -1.67 -20.49 22.58
C VAL A 186 -0.69 -21.31 23.42
N ALA A 187 -0.81 -22.66 23.38
CA ALA A 187 0.07 -23.58 24.10
C ALA A 187 0.33 -24.84 23.27
N ASP A 188 1.30 -25.64 23.69
CA ASP A 188 1.69 -26.88 23.00
C ASP A 188 0.56 -27.95 23.08
N ASN A 189 0.05 -28.33 21.91
CA ASN A 189 -0.99 -29.37 21.79
C ASN A 189 -0.52 -30.78 22.16
N LYS A 190 0.78 -31.02 22.31
CA LYS A 190 1.31 -32.33 22.71
C LYS A 190 1.05 -32.59 24.20
N THR A 191 0.99 -31.58 25.03
CA THR A 191 0.76 -31.70 26.46
C THR A 191 -0.74 -31.66 26.79
N ARG A 192 -1.15 -32.30 27.91
CA ARG A 192 -2.53 -32.26 28.39
C ARG A 192 -2.94 -30.84 28.79
N ASP A 193 -2.05 -30.14 29.48
CA ASP A 193 -2.30 -28.79 29.98
C ASP A 193 -2.35 -27.77 28.83
N GLY A 194 -1.46 -27.91 27.86
CA GLY A 194 -1.48 -27.06 26.66
C GLY A 194 -2.77 -27.23 25.86
N ARG A 195 -3.24 -28.46 25.68
CA ARG A 195 -4.57 -28.69 25.06
C ARG A 195 -5.71 -28.05 25.88
N ALA A 196 -5.63 -28.08 27.20
CA ALA A 196 -6.63 -27.43 28.05
C ALA A 196 -6.66 -25.92 27.86
N GLN A 197 -5.48 -25.28 27.72
CA GLN A 197 -5.36 -23.86 27.42
C GLN A 197 -5.86 -23.51 26.00
N ASN A 198 -5.63 -24.38 25.03
CA ASN A 198 -6.09 -24.18 23.65
C ASN A 198 -7.62 -24.26 23.54
N ARG A 199 -8.28 -25.11 24.33
CA ARG A 199 -9.75 -25.17 24.43
C ARG A 199 -10.27 -23.97 25.22
N ARG A 200 -10.50 -22.84 24.53
CA ARG A 200 -10.88 -21.58 25.14
C ARG A 200 -11.90 -20.80 24.29
N VAL A 201 -12.61 -19.91 24.94
CA VAL A 201 -13.35 -18.83 24.30
C VAL A 201 -12.72 -17.51 24.75
N VAL A 202 -12.42 -16.63 23.82
CA VAL A 202 -11.90 -15.29 24.09
C VAL A 202 -13.02 -14.29 23.77
N ILE A 203 -13.29 -13.41 24.72
CA ILE A 203 -14.25 -12.31 24.54
C ILE A 203 -13.42 -11.03 24.47
N ARG A 204 -13.42 -10.37 23.32
CA ARG A 204 -12.78 -9.08 23.12
C ARG A 204 -13.87 -8.01 23.14
N ILE A 205 -13.71 -7.00 23.95
CA ILE A 205 -14.64 -5.90 24.12
C ILE A 205 -14.02 -4.66 23.46
N LEU A 206 -14.71 -4.13 22.47
CA LEU A 206 -14.26 -3.08 21.58
C LEU A 206 -15.14 -1.84 21.71
N GLU A 207 -14.55 -0.66 21.54
CA GLU A 207 -15.23 0.63 21.50
C GLU A 207 -15.05 1.31 20.15
#